data_7693f99d3db9901aa5c0f7fd4ab526cd
#
_entry.id   7693f99d3db9901aa5c0f7fd4ab526cd
#
_cell.length_a   1.000
_cell.length_b   1.000
_cell.length_c   1.000
_cell.angle_alpha   90.00
_cell.angle_beta   90.00
_cell.angle_gamma   90.00
#
_symmetry.space_group_name_H-M   'P 1'
#
loop_
_entity.id
_entity.type
_entity.pdbx_description
1 polymer ?
#
loop_
_entity_poly.entity_id
_entity_poly.type
_entity_poly.pdbx_seq_one_letter_code
_entity_poly.pdbx_strand_id
1 'polypeptide(L)'
;MFKDLSMRIFVGHLVAYVLVTAISAAVNLWLAPGTLWWPWVLIGWGVAVATHAFALLLRKTHRRERIFIDRKARAFAVHLFAYVAVVLVLLFVNITVTPKVWWFYWVALSWGVGVAFQGWCTFFRKRNRAPAPQSSRQVEHKPPSAPKPPKKRASRQKKPKA
;
A
#
# COMPACT_ATOMS: atom_id res chain seq x y z
N MET A 1 21.57 -0.26 3.02
CA MET A 1 20.93 1.04 3.11
C MET A 1 19.75 1.08 2.15
N PHE A 2 18.65 1.75 2.41
CA PHE A 2 17.30 1.60 1.85
C PHE A 2 17.25 1.28 0.34
N LYS A 3 17.14 -0.01 -0.03
CA LYS A 3 17.06 -0.46 -1.42
C LYS A 3 15.67 -0.26 -2.04
N ASP A 4 14.63 -0.17 -1.19
CA ASP A 4 13.23 -0.06 -1.65
C ASP A 4 12.78 1.40 -1.70
N LEU A 5 12.32 1.86 -2.87
CA LEU A 5 11.76 3.20 -3.09
C LEU A 5 10.67 3.55 -2.05
N SER A 6 9.81 2.57 -1.70
CA SER A 6 8.75 2.77 -0.70
C SER A 6 9.27 3.15 0.69
N MET A 7 10.42 2.59 1.10
CA MET A 7 11.04 2.94 2.38
C MET A 7 11.67 4.35 2.32
N ARG A 8 12.26 4.73 1.20
CA ARG A 8 12.81 6.09 1.01
C ARG A 8 11.70 7.14 1.10
N ILE A 9 10.56 6.88 0.46
CA ILE A 9 9.39 7.76 0.51
C ILE A 9 8.88 7.86 1.95
N PHE A 10 8.79 6.75 2.69
CA PHE A 10 8.35 6.75 4.08
C PHE A 10 9.29 7.56 4.98
N VAL A 11 10.60 7.38 4.84
CA VAL A 11 11.59 8.15 5.62
C VAL A 11 11.50 9.63 5.30
N GLY A 12 11.35 10.01 4.03
CA GLY A 12 11.12 11.40 3.64
C GLY A 12 9.84 11.99 4.25
N HIS A 13 8.75 11.20 4.26
CA HIS A 13 7.49 11.61 4.89
C HIS A 13 7.63 11.76 6.42
N LEU A 14 8.37 10.85 7.07
CA LEU A 14 8.65 10.93 8.50
C LEU A 14 9.50 12.14 8.86
N VAL A 15 10.55 12.42 8.09
CA VAL A 15 11.40 13.60 8.27
C VAL A 15 10.57 14.88 8.10
N ALA A 16 9.76 14.98 7.05
CA ALA A 16 8.87 16.10 6.83
C ALA A 16 7.89 16.30 8.00
N TYR A 17 7.30 15.20 8.48
CA TYR A 17 6.40 15.21 9.64
C TYR A 17 7.08 15.79 10.89
N VAL A 18 8.29 15.30 11.22
CA VAL A 18 9.04 15.77 12.40
C VAL A 18 9.40 17.24 12.27
N LEU A 19 9.91 17.67 11.10
CA LEU A 19 10.31 19.06 10.86
C LEU A 19 9.11 20.00 10.95
N VAL A 20 8.01 19.70 10.25
CA VAL A 20 6.83 20.59 10.27
C VAL A 20 6.20 20.63 11.65
N THR A 21 6.12 19.51 12.37
CA THR A 21 5.61 19.48 13.74
C THR A 21 6.48 20.31 14.68
N ALA A 22 7.81 20.18 14.59
CA ALA A 22 8.74 20.96 15.40
C ALA A 22 8.65 22.46 15.12
N ILE A 23 8.58 22.84 13.83
CA ILE A 23 8.37 24.25 13.42
C ILE A 23 7.02 24.77 13.92
N SER A 24 5.95 23.98 13.77
CA SER A 24 4.60 24.35 14.25
C SER A 24 4.59 24.57 15.76
N ALA A 25 5.27 23.69 16.53
CA ALA A 25 5.40 23.84 17.97
C ALA A 25 6.18 25.10 18.33
N ALA A 26 7.35 25.34 17.70
CA ALA A 26 8.15 26.53 17.93
C ALA A 26 7.37 27.82 17.62
N VAL A 27 6.71 27.88 16.47
CA VAL A 27 5.88 29.01 16.05
C VAL A 27 4.73 29.25 17.04
N ASN A 28 4.04 28.18 17.44
CA ASN A 28 2.93 28.29 18.39
C ASN A 28 3.38 28.82 19.75
N LEU A 29 4.48 28.25 20.30
CA LEU A 29 4.98 28.67 21.62
C LEU A 29 5.53 30.11 21.62
N TRP A 30 6.06 30.57 20.48
CA TRP A 30 6.62 31.91 20.36
C TRP A 30 5.58 32.98 20.04
N LEU A 31 4.66 32.73 19.09
CA LEU A 31 3.70 33.72 18.60
C LEU A 31 2.32 33.63 19.26
N ALA A 32 1.90 32.50 19.77
CA ALA A 32 0.58 32.28 20.34
C ALA A 32 0.58 31.29 21.53
N PRO A 33 1.34 31.61 22.62
CA PRO A 33 1.48 30.71 23.76
C PRO A 33 0.16 30.42 24.51
N GLY A 34 -0.82 31.31 24.40
CA GLY A 34 -2.12 31.15 25.04
C GLY A 34 -3.07 30.17 24.39
N THR A 35 -2.77 29.73 23.15
CA THR A 35 -3.64 28.81 22.41
C THR A 35 -2.78 27.70 21.78
N LEU A 36 -2.84 26.49 22.33
CA LEU A 36 -2.06 25.36 21.86
C LEU A 36 -2.74 24.71 20.63
N TRP A 37 -2.29 25.04 19.43
CA TRP A 37 -2.81 24.47 18.18
C TRP A 37 -1.87 23.45 17.52
N TRP A 38 -0.57 23.48 17.78
CA TRP A 38 0.40 22.56 17.19
C TRP A 38 0.13 21.06 17.45
N PRO A 39 -0.48 20.64 18.60
CA PRO A 39 -0.79 19.22 18.81
C PRO A 39 -1.78 18.67 17.77
N TRP A 40 -2.62 19.52 17.21
CA TRP A 40 -3.54 19.09 16.13
C TRP A 40 -2.81 18.76 14.83
N VAL A 41 -1.73 19.48 14.54
CA VAL A 41 -0.83 19.15 13.41
C VAL A 41 -0.15 17.80 13.66
N LEU A 42 0.39 17.60 14.86
CA LEU A 42 1.03 16.34 15.28
C LEU A 42 0.06 15.15 15.14
N ILE A 43 -1.13 15.26 15.72
CA ILE A 43 -2.11 14.16 15.73
C ILE A 43 -2.64 13.90 14.31
N GLY A 44 -3.10 14.95 13.62
CA GLY A 44 -3.72 14.80 12.30
C GLY A 44 -2.76 14.21 11.26
N TRP A 45 -1.53 14.74 11.16
CA TRP A 45 -0.53 14.19 10.26
C TRP A 45 0.04 12.85 10.75
N GLY A 46 0.11 12.64 12.07
CA GLY A 46 0.53 11.39 12.69
C GLY A 46 -0.29 10.19 12.22
N VAL A 47 -1.60 10.36 12.02
CA VAL A 47 -2.47 9.32 11.44
C VAL A 47 -2.00 8.93 10.03
N ALA A 48 -1.63 9.89 9.18
CA ALA A 48 -1.15 9.60 7.82
C ALA A 48 0.19 8.85 7.86
N VAL A 49 1.11 9.24 8.74
CA VAL A 49 2.40 8.55 8.94
C VAL A 49 2.19 7.14 9.47
N ALA A 50 1.30 6.95 10.46
CA ALA A 50 0.96 5.64 11.01
C ALA A 50 0.33 4.72 9.95
N THR A 51 -0.58 5.23 9.13
CA THR A 51 -1.20 4.50 8.01
C THR A 51 -0.15 4.08 6.98
N HIS A 52 0.81 4.96 6.67
CA HIS A 52 1.91 4.64 5.76
C HIS A 52 2.82 3.55 6.35
N ALA A 53 3.18 3.64 7.64
CA ALA A 53 3.94 2.61 8.34
C ALA A 53 3.21 1.25 8.32
N PHE A 54 1.92 1.23 8.60
CA PHE A 54 1.09 0.03 8.56
C PHE A 54 1.07 -0.60 7.16
N ALA A 55 0.93 0.21 6.11
CA ALA A 55 0.99 -0.27 4.73
C ALA A 55 2.34 -0.92 4.38
N LEU A 56 3.46 -0.38 4.90
CA LEU A 56 4.80 -0.97 4.74
C LEU A 56 4.95 -2.27 5.53
N LEU A 57 4.43 -2.35 6.75
CA LEU A 57 4.43 -3.57 7.56
C LEU A 57 3.70 -4.70 6.83
N LEU A 58 2.50 -4.45 6.32
CA LEU A 58 1.75 -5.44 5.55
C LEU A 58 2.50 -5.91 4.30
N ARG A 59 3.25 -5.01 3.63
CA ARG A 59 4.10 -5.39 2.49
C ARG A 59 5.26 -6.28 2.91
N LYS A 60 5.90 -5.98 4.05
CA LYS A 60 7.05 -6.74 4.57
C LYS A 60 6.63 -8.14 5.01
N THR A 61 5.53 -8.26 5.74
CA THR A 61 4.97 -9.54 6.20
C THR A 61 4.59 -10.43 5.03
N HIS A 62 3.92 -9.87 4.01
CA HIS A 62 3.58 -10.61 2.80
C HIS A 62 4.80 -11.18 2.06
N ARG A 63 5.91 -10.43 1.99
CA ARG A 63 7.17 -10.92 1.37
C ARG A 63 7.83 -12.03 2.20
N ARG A 64 7.70 -11.99 3.53
CA ARG A 64 8.41 -12.89 4.45
C ARG A 64 7.70 -14.24 4.61
N GLU A 65 6.39 -14.23 4.70
CA GLU A 65 5.59 -15.40 5.09
C GLU A 65 4.91 -16.09 3.92
N ARG A 66 5.08 -15.62 2.67
CA ARG A 66 4.36 -16.09 1.48
C ARG A 66 2.84 -16.17 1.67
N ILE A 67 2.30 -15.47 2.65
CA ILE A 67 0.87 -15.38 2.89
C ILE A 67 0.25 -14.62 1.71
N PHE A 68 -0.58 -15.31 0.94
CA PHE A 68 -1.33 -14.75 -0.19
C PHE A 68 -2.45 -13.82 0.32
N ILE A 69 -2.06 -12.71 0.98
CA ILE A 69 -3.01 -11.63 1.18
C ILE A 69 -3.16 -10.96 -0.17
N ASP A 70 -4.31 -11.19 -0.80
CA ASP A 70 -4.69 -10.54 -2.05
C ASP A 70 -4.45 -9.03 -1.97
N ARG A 71 -3.98 -8.45 -3.07
CA ARG A 71 -3.75 -6.99 -3.17
C ARG A 71 -4.96 -6.17 -2.72
N LYS A 72 -6.18 -6.64 -3.00
CA LYS A 72 -7.43 -6.00 -2.59
C LYS A 72 -7.64 -6.08 -1.08
N ALA A 73 -7.37 -7.23 -0.47
CA ALA A 73 -7.48 -7.40 0.99
C ALA A 73 -6.48 -6.51 1.74
N ARG A 74 -5.25 -6.33 1.22
CA ARG A 74 -4.29 -5.38 1.81
C ARG A 74 -4.75 -3.94 1.70
N ALA A 75 -5.27 -3.54 0.53
CA ALA A 75 -5.82 -2.19 0.36
C ALA A 75 -6.99 -1.93 1.31
N PHE A 76 -7.86 -2.91 1.49
CA PHE A 76 -8.95 -2.85 2.46
C PHE A 76 -8.42 -2.72 3.90
N ALA A 77 -7.43 -3.54 4.30
CA ALA A 77 -6.84 -3.49 5.64
C ALA A 77 -6.21 -2.12 5.95
N VAL A 78 -5.49 -1.52 4.99
CA VAL A 78 -4.93 -0.15 5.15
C VAL A 78 -6.03 0.89 5.28
N HIS A 79 -7.10 0.79 4.47
CA HIS A 79 -8.23 1.73 4.53
C HIS A 79 -9.01 1.58 5.84
N LEU A 80 -9.24 0.35 6.30
CA LEU A 80 -9.87 0.07 7.60
C LEU A 80 -9.03 0.63 8.76
N PHE A 81 -7.71 0.47 8.72
CA PHE A 81 -6.81 1.04 9.73
C PHE A 81 -6.92 2.57 9.76
N ALA A 82 -6.86 3.22 8.57
CA ALA A 82 -7.00 4.67 8.46
C ALA A 82 -8.36 5.15 9.00
N TYR A 83 -9.44 4.46 8.65
CA TYR A 83 -10.78 4.74 9.15
C TYR A 83 -10.85 4.70 10.68
N VAL A 84 -10.39 3.60 11.29
CA VAL A 84 -10.39 3.44 12.75
C VAL A 84 -9.55 4.52 13.40
N ALA A 85 -8.34 4.78 12.90
CA ALA A 85 -7.44 5.79 13.47
C ALA A 85 -8.06 7.20 13.42
N VAL A 86 -8.67 7.59 12.29
CA VAL A 86 -9.35 8.88 12.16
C VAL A 86 -10.56 8.98 13.08
N VAL A 87 -11.41 7.94 13.13
CA VAL A 87 -12.59 7.94 14.01
C VAL A 87 -12.19 8.07 15.48
N LEU A 88 -11.11 7.41 15.90
CA LEU A 88 -10.58 7.56 17.28
C LEU A 88 -10.09 8.99 17.55
N VAL A 89 -9.41 9.61 16.59
CA VAL A 89 -9.00 11.03 16.72
C VAL A 89 -10.22 11.94 16.80
N LEU A 90 -11.23 11.75 15.94
CA LEU A 90 -12.45 12.55 15.97
C LEU A 90 -13.24 12.36 17.27
N LEU A 91 -13.30 11.13 17.79
CA LEU A 91 -13.89 10.84 19.10
C LEU A 91 -13.14 11.58 20.22
N PHE A 92 -11.80 11.52 20.20
CA PHE A 92 -10.97 12.23 21.16
C PHE A 92 -11.22 13.75 21.10
N VAL A 93 -11.23 14.33 19.90
CA VAL A 93 -11.56 15.76 19.69
C VAL A 93 -12.95 16.07 20.20
N ASN A 94 -13.94 15.23 19.88
CA ASN A 94 -15.31 15.46 20.29
C ASN A 94 -15.45 15.46 21.84
N ILE A 95 -14.81 14.51 22.53
CA ILE A 95 -14.87 14.43 24.00
C ILE A 95 -14.13 15.61 24.65
N THR A 96 -13.01 16.05 24.10
CA THR A 96 -12.16 17.10 24.71
C THR A 96 -12.59 18.51 24.37
N VAL A 97 -13.04 18.76 23.14
CA VAL A 97 -13.34 20.12 22.63
C VAL A 97 -14.82 20.43 22.60
N THR A 98 -15.66 19.45 22.24
CA THR A 98 -17.10 19.66 22.06
C THR A 98 -17.96 18.57 22.71
N PRO A 99 -17.85 18.35 24.03
CA PRO A 99 -18.50 17.21 24.70
C PRO A 99 -20.02 17.24 24.68
N LYS A 100 -20.62 18.41 24.48
CA LYS A 100 -22.08 18.59 24.47
C LYS A 100 -22.73 18.19 23.15
N VAL A 101 -21.99 18.11 22.05
CA VAL A 101 -22.52 17.83 20.72
C VAL A 101 -21.76 16.66 20.11
N TRP A 102 -22.44 15.56 19.94
CA TRP A 102 -21.86 14.33 19.40
C TRP A 102 -21.89 14.33 17.87
N TRP A 103 -20.96 15.06 17.23
CA TRP A 103 -20.92 15.21 15.77
C TRP A 103 -20.05 14.15 15.06
N PHE A 104 -19.07 13.54 15.75
CA PHE A 104 -18.14 12.60 15.16
C PHE A 104 -18.81 11.38 14.53
N TYR A 105 -19.96 10.94 15.07
CA TYR A 105 -20.64 9.75 14.56
C TYR A 105 -21.21 9.96 13.15
N TRP A 106 -21.53 11.18 12.73
CA TRP A 106 -21.93 11.44 11.35
C TRP A 106 -20.81 11.13 10.36
N VAL A 107 -19.58 11.50 10.69
CA VAL A 107 -18.40 11.19 9.90
C VAL A 107 -18.10 9.70 9.95
N ALA A 108 -18.17 9.11 11.14
CA ALA A 108 -17.94 7.67 11.33
C ALA A 108 -18.95 6.82 10.52
N LEU A 109 -20.25 7.16 10.58
CA LEU A 109 -21.27 6.41 9.83
C LEU A 109 -21.14 6.59 8.33
N SER A 110 -21.01 7.81 7.85
CA SER A 110 -20.94 8.07 6.40
C SER A 110 -19.72 7.42 5.75
N TRP A 111 -18.55 7.53 6.38
CA TRP A 111 -17.34 6.85 5.89
C TRP A 111 -17.40 5.34 6.13
N GLY A 112 -17.96 4.89 7.27
CA GLY A 112 -18.12 3.49 7.63
C GLY A 112 -18.93 2.69 6.61
N VAL A 113 -19.99 3.29 6.02
CA VAL A 113 -20.74 2.68 4.91
C VAL A 113 -19.83 2.41 3.71
N GLY A 114 -18.96 3.36 3.34
CA GLY A 114 -18.00 3.19 2.25
C GLY A 114 -16.99 2.07 2.54
N VAL A 115 -16.48 1.98 3.77
CA VAL A 115 -15.56 0.91 4.20
C VAL A 115 -16.27 -0.44 4.21
N ALA A 116 -17.49 -0.52 4.70
CA ALA A 116 -18.31 -1.75 4.68
C ALA A 116 -18.57 -2.23 3.24
N PHE A 117 -18.94 -1.31 2.33
CA PHE A 117 -19.13 -1.63 0.91
C PHE A 117 -17.84 -2.12 0.24
N GLN A 118 -16.70 -1.48 0.54
CA GLN A 118 -15.39 -1.93 0.06
C GLN A 118 -15.05 -3.34 0.57
N GLY A 119 -15.32 -3.63 1.86
CA GLY A 119 -15.17 -4.96 2.45
C GLY A 119 -16.04 -5.99 1.73
N TRP A 120 -17.31 -5.69 1.53
CA TRP A 120 -18.23 -6.52 0.77
C TRP A 120 -17.69 -6.84 -0.63
N CYS A 121 -17.30 -5.83 -1.39
CA CYS A 121 -16.72 -6.00 -2.73
C CYS A 121 -15.40 -6.81 -2.71
N THR A 122 -14.60 -6.67 -1.65
CA THR A 122 -13.32 -7.37 -1.54
C THR A 122 -13.50 -8.85 -1.27
N PHE A 123 -14.42 -9.23 -0.38
CA PHE A 123 -14.55 -10.60 0.09
C PHE A 123 -15.64 -11.40 -0.61
N PHE A 124 -16.77 -10.77 -0.97
CA PHE A 124 -17.92 -11.48 -1.53
C PHE A 124 -18.00 -11.46 -3.05
N ARG A 125 -17.56 -10.40 -3.73
CA ARG A 125 -17.62 -10.31 -5.18
C ARG A 125 -16.71 -11.29 -5.93
N LYS A 126 -15.70 -11.88 -5.26
CA LYS A 126 -14.84 -12.92 -5.84
C LYS A 126 -15.56 -14.26 -6.02
N ARG A 127 -16.55 -14.54 -5.22
CA ARG A 127 -17.23 -15.85 -5.20
C ARG A 127 -18.05 -16.13 -6.47
N ASN A 128 -18.41 -15.09 -7.21
CA ASN A 128 -19.26 -15.19 -8.41
C ASN A 128 -18.52 -15.08 -9.74
N ARG A 129 -17.18 -14.99 -9.75
CA ARG A 129 -16.42 -15.22 -10.97
C ARG A 129 -16.23 -16.72 -11.11
N ALA A 130 -17.11 -17.35 -11.92
CA ALA A 130 -16.84 -18.66 -12.48
C ALA A 130 -15.41 -18.68 -13.05
N PRO A 131 -14.66 -19.78 -12.89
CA PRO A 131 -13.38 -19.92 -13.58
C PRO A 131 -13.65 -19.61 -15.05
N ALA A 132 -12.91 -18.66 -15.63
CA ALA A 132 -12.97 -18.45 -17.07
C ALA A 132 -12.85 -19.84 -17.71
N PRO A 133 -13.74 -20.20 -18.68
CA PRO A 133 -13.56 -21.45 -19.39
C PRO A 133 -12.10 -21.47 -19.81
N GLN A 134 -11.36 -22.46 -19.37
CA GLN A 134 -10.06 -22.72 -19.94
C GLN A 134 -10.38 -22.95 -21.40
N SER A 135 -10.30 -21.86 -22.19
CA SER A 135 -10.17 -21.97 -23.62
C SER A 135 -9.14 -23.07 -23.78
N SER A 136 -9.64 -24.22 -24.18
CA SER A 136 -8.83 -25.34 -24.59
C SER A 136 -7.70 -24.71 -25.39
N ARG A 137 -6.53 -24.53 -24.74
CA ARG A 137 -5.29 -24.42 -25.48
C ARG A 137 -5.31 -25.70 -26.29
N GLN A 138 -5.87 -25.58 -27.49
CA GLN A 138 -5.58 -26.54 -28.53
C GLN A 138 -4.06 -26.62 -28.46
N VAL A 139 -3.61 -27.76 -27.93
CA VAL A 139 -2.25 -28.19 -28.13
C VAL A 139 -2.16 -28.29 -29.64
N GLU A 140 -1.79 -27.15 -30.25
CA GLU A 140 -1.39 -27.10 -31.65
C GLU A 140 -0.23 -28.07 -31.71
N HIS A 141 -0.59 -29.27 -32.14
CA HIS A 141 0.34 -30.33 -32.38
C HIS A 141 1.25 -29.81 -33.51
N LYS A 142 2.29 -29.03 -33.10
CA LYS A 142 3.33 -28.62 -34.02
C LYS A 142 3.92 -29.92 -34.57
N PRO A 143 3.75 -30.22 -35.88
CA PRO A 143 4.30 -31.42 -36.45
C PRO A 143 5.79 -31.49 -36.13
N PRO A 144 6.35 -32.70 -35.92
CA PRO A 144 7.75 -32.86 -35.60
C PRO A 144 8.59 -32.11 -36.65
N SER A 145 9.43 -31.18 -36.20
CA SER A 145 10.34 -30.48 -37.10
C SER A 145 11.22 -31.46 -37.83
N ALA A 146 11.21 -31.39 -39.16
CA ALA A 146 12.05 -32.23 -40.02
C ALA A 146 13.52 -32.24 -39.54
N PRO A 147 14.24 -33.37 -39.65
CA PRO A 147 15.63 -33.48 -39.21
C PRO A 147 16.49 -32.43 -39.91
N LYS A 148 17.25 -31.66 -39.13
CA LYS A 148 18.20 -30.70 -39.67
C LYS A 148 19.24 -31.42 -40.56
N PRO A 149 19.49 -30.93 -41.79
CA PRO A 149 20.50 -31.55 -42.63
C PRO A 149 21.88 -31.50 -41.97
N PRO A 150 22.74 -32.52 -42.20
CA PRO A 150 24.04 -32.61 -41.56
C PRO A 150 24.91 -31.42 -41.97
N LYS A 151 25.51 -30.76 -40.99
CA LYS A 151 26.49 -29.71 -41.23
C LYS A 151 27.65 -30.22 -42.07
N LYS A 152 27.81 -29.74 -43.31
CA LYS A 152 28.99 -30.01 -44.13
C LYS A 152 30.22 -29.56 -43.32
N ARG A 153 31.08 -30.57 -43.07
CA ARG A 153 32.37 -30.42 -42.40
C ARG A 153 33.27 -29.64 -43.35
N ALA A 154 33.56 -28.36 -43.07
CA ALA A 154 34.48 -27.55 -43.84
C ALA A 154 35.86 -28.22 -43.77
N SER A 155 36.36 -28.69 -44.91
CA SER A 155 37.70 -29.23 -45.06
C SER A 155 38.70 -28.12 -44.86
N ARG A 156 39.48 -28.24 -43.80
CA ARG A 156 40.55 -27.31 -43.43
C ARG A 156 41.74 -27.54 -44.41
N GLN A 157 41.77 -26.82 -45.54
CA GLN A 157 42.93 -26.78 -46.40
C GLN A 157 44.12 -26.18 -45.63
N LYS A 158 45.13 -27.05 -45.40
CA LYS A 158 46.44 -26.60 -44.91
C LYS A 158 47.14 -25.83 -46.04
N LYS A 159 47.46 -24.55 -45.82
CA LYS A 159 48.37 -23.79 -46.65
C LYS A 159 49.80 -24.33 -46.50
N PRO A 160 50.53 -24.60 -47.58
CA PRO A 160 51.95 -24.94 -47.49
C PRO A 160 52.75 -23.67 -47.12
N LYS A 161 53.74 -23.88 -46.24
CA LYS A 161 54.78 -22.87 -45.96
C LYS A 161 55.82 -22.94 -47.14
N ALA A 162 56.08 -21.81 -47.72
CA ALA A 162 57.31 -21.49 -48.41
C ALA A 162 58.11 -20.55 -47.55
#